data_585606ecfc005ce86650d2e74aec3616
#
_entry.id   585606ecfc005ce86650d2e74aec3616
#
_cell.length_a   1.000
_cell.length_b   1.000
_cell.length_c   1.000
_cell.angle_alpha   90.00
_cell.angle_beta   90.00
_cell.angle_gamma   90.00
#
_symmetry.space_group_name_H-M   'P 1'
#
loop_
_entity.id
_entity.type
_entity.pdbx_description
1 polymer ?
#
loop_
_entity_poly.entity_id
_entity_poly.type
_entity_poly.pdbx_seq_one_letter_code
_entity_poly.pdbx_strand_id
1 'polypeptide(L)'
;VTPRAAIQQIARMVRDDIRSGELSPGAHSVGEMLAAQPEALLLIVDLTGAEGRKKRPDAAMHHAYSFMLGQALDRLRQRSESGNGHATRAMENVRAAIAQQMRSGKLAATAAMALVSAFSRAGIEVGEDIRSAMDHAMIQTGADHQNLPPPDAAEMLKDLVKACEGDPFLIQSQFAELTAAMPVGLQLSLLEGLVLADDSSLREAAIGWLLAEPAIATPLASMIEETARQGLVSAASVTNLMLIRNWVSEDRRAAIDAIIRAARVVGSVPEKRRAIQVRELLISERDGAGAQSIFASIKQGRKNGLVSILIKQGHGVRDAWVAPSLSRPEIEDMLDHIASEMSVHETTAEDTAFILSSALADGSPNSPPPFGLVQAITLLGLSDVAAKSVSVEDLVALMLSDADAAATDAKAVEKAVRASGRWLATNPQLDSWFENGDDVAAAIKGRRKIEDRIAAIIDKVLEPNRAYWASVIAWSAFAQRGDGHDSDWIEMALVAREMISERPLTEIPLVRSIAMQTVEAART
;
A
#
# COMPACT_ATOMS: atom_id res chain seq x y z
N VAL A 1 6.68 31.75 -18.00
CA VAL A 1 7.53 30.56 -17.84
C VAL A 1 6.87 29.42 -18.61
N THR A 2 7.60 28.69 -19.47
CA THR A 2 7.03 27.53 -20.15
C THR A 2 6.85 26.37 -19.16
N PRO A 3 5.88 25.44 -19.35
CA PRO A 3 5.69 24.29 -18.46
C PRO A 3 6.99 23.50 -18.23
N ARG A 4 7.77 23.29 -19.29
CA ARG A 4 9.08 22.63 -19.22
C ARG A 4 10.08 23.36 -18.31
N ALA A 5 10.15 24.69 -18.40
CA ALA A 5 11.05 25.49 -17.54
C ALA A 5 10.58 25.50 -16.08
N ALA A 6 9.27 25.50 -15.83
CA ALA A 6 8.70 25.41 -14.49
C ALA A 6 9.08 24.06 -13.83
N ILE A 7 8.89 22.92 -14.53
CA ILE A 7 9.26 21.61 -14.01
C ILE A 7 10.77 21.53 -13.76
N GLN A 8 11.62 22.06 -14.63
CA GLN A 8 13.06 22.09 -14.40
C GLN A 8 13.45 22.92 -13.17
N GLN A 9 12.73 24.02 -12.89
CA GLN A 9 12.97 24.84 -11.70
C GLN A 9 12.60 24.08 -10.43
N ILE A 10 11.44 23.41 -10.42
CA ILE A 10 10.99 22.55 -9.30
C ILE A 10 11.98 21.40 -9.09
N ALA A 11 12.41 20.75 -10.15
CA ALA A 11 13.38 19.65 -10.05
C ALA A 11 14.73 20.09 -9.46
N ARG A 12 15.18 21.31 -9.75
CA ARG A 12 16.40 21.87 -9.12
C ARG A 12 16.20 22.12 -7.63
N MET A 13 15.04 22.63 -7.21
CA MET A 13 14.71 22.80 -5.80
C MET A 13 14.71 21.44 -5.09
N VAL A 14 13.99 20.46 -5.61
CA VAL A 14 13.95 19.11 -5.04
C VAL A 14 15.34 18.46 -5.01
N ARG A 15 16.17 18.65 -6.04
CA ARG A 15 17.57 18.19 -6.05
C ARG A 15 18.38 18.79 -4.90
N ASP A 16 18.22 20.08 -4.67
CA ASP A 16 18.98 20.79 -3.65
C ASP A 16 18.49 20.39 -2.25
N ASP A 17 17.18 20.15 -2.06
CA ASP A 17 16.60 19.58 -0.85
C ASP A 17 17.14 18.16 -0.58
N ILE A 18 17.17 17.28 -1.58
CA ILE A 18 17.74 15.92 -1.45
C ILE A 18 19.21 15.97 -1.03
N ARG A 19 20.00 16.93 -1.56
CA ARG A 19 21.40 17.10 -1.20
C ARG A 19 21.61 17.62 0.22
N SER A 20 20.69 18.44 0.73
CA SER A 20 20.74 18.94 2.11
C SER A 20 20.24 17.93 3.14
N GLY A 21 19.50 16.91 2.73
CA GLY A 21 18.84 15.93 3.61
C GLY A 21 17.54 16.42 4.24
N GLU A 22 17.06 17.62 3.87
CA GLU A 22 15.81 18.21 4.39
C GLU A 22 14.90 18.58 3.21
N LEU A 23 13.69 18.03 3.22
CA LEU A 23 12.68 18.35 2.21
C LEU A 23 11.93 19.63 2.59
N SER A 24 11.88 20.60 1.67
CA SER A 24 11.11 21.82 1.83
C SER A 24 9.58 21.54 1.76
N PRO A 25 8.73 22.42 2.33
CA PRO A 25 7.28 22.31 2.17
C PRO A 25 6.83 22.26 0.71
N GLY A 26 7.57 22.94 -0.19
CA GLY A 26 7.34 22.88 -1.64
C GLY A 26 7.58 21.50 -2.23
N ALA A 27 8.59 20.76 -1.75
CA ALA A 27 8.84 19.39 -2.19
C ALA A 27 7.72 18.43 -1.78
N HIS A 28 7.12 18.61 -0.61
CA HIS A 28 5.97 17.81 -0.14
C HIS A 28 4.71 18.03 -0.99
N SER A 29 4.48 19.25 -1.48
CA SER A 29 3.28 19.59 -2.29
C SER A 29 3.42 19.24 -3.78
N VAL A 30 4.62 18.86 -4.24
CA VAL A 30 4.90 18.58 -5.66
C VAL A 30 4.01 17.47 -6.22
N GLY A 31 3.75 16.43 -5.43
CA GLY A 31 2.93 15.29 -5.85
C GLY A 31 1.52 15.71 -6.24
N GLU A 32 0.86 16.50 -5.40
CA GLU A 32 -0.50 16.97 -5.64
C GLU A 32 -0.60 17.88 -6.86
N MET A 33 0.34 18.82 -6.97
CA MET A 33 0.42 19.73 -8.12
C MET A 33 0.60 18.99 -9.45
N LEU A 34 1.47 17.99 -9.49
CA LEU A 34 1.74 17.20 -10.70
C LEU A 34 0.61 16.24 -11.03
N ALA A 35 -0.02 15.63 -10.02
CA ALA A 35 -1.18 14.76 -10.23
C ALA A 35 -2.41 15.51 -10.76
N ALA A 36 -2.51 16.83 -10.49
CA ALA A 36 -3.51 17.70 -11.09
C ALA A 36 -3.22 18.06 -12.57
N GLN A 37 -1.99 17.84 -13.06
CA GLN A 37 -1.55 18.17 -14.42
C GLN A 37 -0.79 16.98 -15.04
N PRO A 38 -1.48 15.89 -15.43
CA PRO A 38 -0.83 14.65 -15.88
C PRO A 38 0.13 14.82 -17.07
N GLU A 39 -0.10 15.82 -17.92
CA GLU A 39 0.82 16.12 -19.04
C GLU A 39 2.22 16.54 -18.57
N ALA A 40 2.32 17.09 -17.36
CA ALA A 40 3.59 17.45 -16.75
C ALA A 40 4.46 16.21 -16.46
N LEU A 41 3.85 15.05 -16.22
CA LEU A 41 4.57 13.80 -15.98
C LEU A 41 5.30 13.32 -17.23
N LEU A 42 4.71 13.50 -18.42
CA LEU A 42 5.35 13.19 -19.70
C LEU A 42 6.59 14.07 -19.93
N LEU A 43 6.54 15.34 -19.48
CA LEU A 43 7.70 16.23 -19.50
C LEU A 43 8.81 15.76 -18.54
N ILE A 44 8.48 15.16 -17.41
CA ILE A 44 9.48 14.56 -16.50
C ILE A 44 10.22 13.43 -17.20
N VAL A 45 9.52 12.53 -17.90
CA VAL A 45 10.12 11.45 -18.70
C VAL A 45 11.07 12.02 -19.76
N ASP A 46 10.63 13.03 -20.52
CA ASP A 46 11.45 13.72 -21.53
C ASP A 46 12.70 14.39 -20.94
N LEU A 47 12.55 15.03 -19.77
CA LEU A 47 13.64 15.73 -19.10
C LEU A 47 14.68 14.75 -18.54
N THR A 48 14.21 13.60 -17.99
CA THR A 48 15.10 12.53 -17.52
C THR A 48 15.93 11.96 -18.67
N GLY A 49 15.30 11.69 -19.82
CA GLY A 49 16.01 11.26 -21.02
C GLY A 49 17.00 12.31 -21.55
N ALA A 50 16.63 13.58 -21.52
CA ALA A 50 17.52 14.67 -21.92
C ALA A 50 18.72 14.83 -20.96
N GLU A 51 18.51 14.66 -19.65
CA GLU A 51 19.57 14.68 -18.65
C GLU A 51 20.57 13.54 -18.87
N GLY A 52 20.07 12.30 -19.07
CA GLY A 52 20.91 11.13 -19.31
C GLY A 52 21.78 11.21 -20.56
N ARG A 53 21.39 12.01 -21.57
CA ARG A 53 22.17 12.23 -22.80
C ARG A 53 23.22 13.33 -22.69
N LYS A 54 23.35 14.01 -21.56
CA LYS A 54 24.42 15.00 -21.36
C LYS A 54 25.79 14.32 -21.27
N LYS A 55 26.84 15.04 -21.64
CA LYS A 55 28.23 14.54 -21.48
C LYS A 55 28.60 14.23 -20.04
N ARG A 56 27.97 14.91 -19.08
CA ARG A 56 28.10 14.69 -17.62
C ARG A 56 26.69 14.75 -17.01
N PRO A 57 25.98 13.62 -16.96
CA PRO A 57 24.66 13.55 -16.33
C PRO A 57 24.77 13.87 -14.84
N ASP A 58 23.80 14.61 -14.31
CA ASP A 58 23.69 14.85 -12.86
C ASP A 58 22.79 13.77 -12.24
N ALA A 59 23.38 12.83 -11.50
CA ALA A 59 22.64 11.76 -10.82
C ALA A 59 21.60 12.32 -9.83
N ALA A 60 21.90 13.43 -9.16
CA ALA A 60 20.94 14.07 -8.24
C ALA A 60 19.73 14.66 -8.97
N MET A 61 19.87 15.06 -10.25
CA MET A 61 18.71 15.44 -11.07
C MET A 61 17.85 14.23 -11.46
N HIS A 62 18.45 13.07 -11.74
CA HIS A 62 17.67 11.84 -11.94
C HIS A 62 16.89 11.46 -10.70
N HIS A 63 17.50 11.55 -9.51
CA HIS A 63 16.81 11.33 -8.25
C HIS A 63 15.67 12.33 -8.02
N ALA A 64 15.87 13.62 -8.34
CA ALA A 64 14.82 14.63 -8.22
C ALA A 64 13.63 14.33 -9.15
N TYR A 65 13.88 13.97 -10.41
CA TYR A 65 12.80 13.57 -11.34
C TYR A 65 12.08 12.31 -10.88
N SER A 66 12.81 11.30 -10.39
CA SER A 66 12.23 10.07 -9.84
C SER A 66 11.37 10.36 -8.59
N PHE A 67 11.84 11.22 -7.69
CA PHE A 67 11.09 11.64 -6.52
C PHE A 67 9.78 12.34 -6.91
N MET A 68 9.86 13.35 -7.79
CA MET A 68 8.69 14.08 -8.27
C MET A 68 7.66 13.18 -8.93
N LEU A 69 8.14 12.24 -9.78
CA LEU A 69 7.28 11.25 -10.42
C LEU A 69 6.63 10.33 -9.39
N GLY A 70 7.40 9.83 -8.41
CA GLY A 70 6.90 8.94 -7.36
C GLY A 70 5.79 9.57 -6.52
N GLN A 71 5.99 10.83 -6.10
CA GLN A 71 4.97 11.57 -5.36
C GLN A 71 3.67 11.75 -6.17
N ALA A 72 3.80 12.06 -7.46
CA ALA A 72 2.63 12.21 -8.33
C ALA A 72 1.93 10.88 -8.62
N LEU A 73 2.69 9.80 -8.84
CA LEU A 73 2.16 8.46 -9.07
C LEU A 73 1.41 7.93 -7.85
N ASP A 74 1.90 8.19 -6.63
CA ASP A 74 1.18 7.82 -5.42
C ASP A 74 -0.19 8.51 -5.32
N ARG A 75 -0.26 9.82 -5.61
CA ARG A 75 -1.53 10.56 -5.66
C ARG A 75 -2.47 10.06 -6.77
N LEU A 76 -1.92 9.77 -7.95
CA LEU A 76 -2.71 9.22 -9.05
C LEU A 76 -3.22 7.81 -8.72
N ARG A 77 -2.42 6.98 -8.07
CA ARG A 77 -2.85 5.66 -7.61
C ARG A 77 -4.02 5.79 -6.63
N GLN A 78 -3.90 6.64 -5.61
CA GLN A 78 -4.98 6.87 -4.64
C GLN A 78 -6.29 7.29 -5.34
N ARG A 79 -6.21 8.21 -6.30
CA ARG A 79 -7.36 8.64 -7.11
C ARG A 79 -7.92 7.52 -7.99
N SER A 80 -7.05 6.73 -8.61
CA SER A 80 -7.44 5.57 -9.43
C SER A 80 -8.16 4.50 -8.61
N GLU A 81 -7.66 4.21 -7.41
CA GLU A 81 -8.27 3.28 -6.47
C GLU A 81 -9.64 3.76 -5.94
N SER A 82 -9.91 5.08 -6.06
CA SER A 82 -11.21 5.70 -5.78
C SER A 82 -12.07 5.86 -7.04
N GLY A 83 -11.79 5.13 -8.13
CA GLY A 83 -12.60 5.10 -9.34
C GLY A 83 -12.33 6.22 -10.36
N ASN A 84 -11.26 7.01 -10.19
CA ASN A 84 -10.90 8.06 -11.15
C ASN A 84 -10.15 7.48 -12.36
N GLY A 85 -10.86 7.27 -13.46
CA GLY A 85 -10.29 6.72 -14.70
C GLY A 85 -9.33 7.69 -15.42
N HIS A 86 -9.38 9.00 -15.16
CA HIS A 86 -8.36 9.93 -15.66
C HIS A 86 -7.01 9.66 -15.01
N ALA A 87 -7.00 9.37 -13.70
CA ALA A 87 -5.78 9.00 -12.98
C ALA A 87 -5.21 7.68 -13.51
N THR A 88 -6.05 6.68 -13.75
CA THR A 88 -5.65 5.40 -14.36
C THR A 88 -4.98 5.63 -15.71
N ARG A 89 -5.66 6.36 -16.62
CA ARG A 89 -5.10 6.69 -17.94
C ARG A 89 -3.81 7.51 -17.87
N ALA A 90 -3.68 8.40 -16.90
CA ALA A 90 -2.46 9.18 -16.71
C ALA A 90 -1.25 8.28 -16.37
N MET A 91 -1.42 7.32 -15.47
CA MET A 91 -0.38 6.34 -15.12
C MET A 91 -0.02 5.44 -16.31
N GLU A 92 -1.01 4.98 -17.07
CA GLU A 92 -0.80 4.20 -18.30
C GLU A 92 -0.03 5.01 -19.36
N ASN A 93 -0.37 6.29 -19.55
CA ASN A 93 0.34 7.17 -20.50
C ASN A 93 1.81 7.37 -20.10
N VAL A 94 2.10 7.55 -18.81
CA VAL A 94 3.48 7.67 -18.33
C VAL A 94 4.24 6.38 -18.57
N ARG A 95 3.65 5.21 -18.29
CA ARG A 95 4.23 3.89 -18.54
C ARG A 95 4.56 3.71 -20.04
N ALA A 96 3.59 3.98 -20.91
CA ALA A 96 3.75 3.91 -22.35
C ALA A 96 4.85 4.87 -22.87
N ALA A 97 4.94 6.09 -22.32
CA ALA A 97 5.95 7.06 -22.69
C ALA A 97 7.36 6.59 -22.30
N ILE A 98 7.55 6.02 -21.10
CA ILE A 98 8.83 5.44 -20.68
C ILE A 98 9.24 4.32 -21.64
N ALA A 99 8.37 3.34 -21.89
CA ALA A 99 8.64 2.22 -22.78
C ALA A 99 8.96 2.69 -24.21
N GLN A 100 8.22 3.66 -24.74
CA GLN A 100 8.44 4.23 -26.06
C GLN A 100 9.79 4.96 -26.17
N GLN A 101 10.15 5.76 -25.16
CA GLN A 101 11.42 6.49 -25.17
C GLN A 101 12.63 5.56 -25.03
N MET A 102 12.49 4.46 -24.29
CA MET A 102 13.52 3.41 -24.22
C MET A 102 13.72 2.76 -25.60
N ARG A 103 12.63 2.28 -26.24
CA ARG A 103 12.69 1.65 -27.57
C ARG A 103 13.28 2.59 -28.63
N SER A 104 13.06 3.90 -28.51
CA SER A 104 13.61 4.92 -29.44
C SER A 104 15.03 5.38 -29.10
N GLY A 105 15.66 4.85 -28.04
CA GLY A 105 16.98 5.25 -27.56
C GLY A 105 17.06 6.66 -26.96
N LYS A 106 15.91 7.30 -26.71
CA LYS A 106 15.85 8.63 -26.08
C LYS A 106 16.03 8.58 -24.57
N LEU A 107 15.71 7.46 -23.95
CA LEU A 107 15.86 7.19 -22.52
C LEU A 107 16.74 5.95 -22.36
N ALA A 108 17.94 6.13 -21.81
CA ALA A 108 18.86 5.03 -21.54
C ALA A 108 18.34 4.15 -20.39
N ALA A 109 18.69 2.87 -20.38
CA ALA A 109 18.25 1.90 -19.36
C ALA A 109 18.51 2.39 -17.93
N THR A 110 19.70 2.92 -17.64
CA THR A 110 20.06 3.45 -16.31
C THR A 110 19.19 4.63 -15.87
N ALA A 111 18.82 5.53 -16.78
CA ALA A 111 17.92 6.64 -16.48
C ALA A 111 16.46 6.17 -16.34
N ALA A 112 16.06 5.14 -17.11
CA ALA A 112 14.74 4.53 -17.00
C ALA A 112 14.56 3.83 -15.65
N MET A 113 15.57 3.12 -15.13
CA MET A 113 15.50 2.48 -13.82
C MET A 113 15.11 3.46 -12.70
N ALA A 114 15.64 4.68 -12.71
CA ALA A 114 15.27 5.70 -11.73
C ALA A 114 13.78 6.10 -11.81
N LEU A 115 13.18 6.15 -13.01
CA LEU A 115 11.75 6.41 -13.18
C LEU A 115 10.89 5.20 -12.84
N VAL A 116 11.36 4.00 -13.17
CA VAL A 116 10.61 2.76 -12.88
C VAL A 116 10.56 2.46 -11.40
N SER A 117 11.63 2.75 -10.63
CA SER A 117 11.59 2.64 -9.18
C SER A 117 10.51 3.53 -8.54
N ALA A 118 10.11 4.62 -9.19
CA ALA A 118 9.00 5.46 -8.73
C ALA A 118 7.65 4.72 -8.79
N PHE A 119 7.42 3.86 -9.78
CA PHE A 119 6.22 3.01 -9.85
C PHE A 119 6.19 2.00 -8.70
N SER A 120 7.30 1.32 -8.45
CA SER A 120 7.40 0.33 -7.37
C SER A 120 7.18 0.98 -5.99
N ARG A 121 7.80 2.13 -5.72
CA ARG A 121 7.57 2.89 -4.48
C ARG A 121 6.12 3.35 -4.32
N ALA A 122 5.47 3.72 -5.41
CA ALA A 122 4.05 4.05 -5.40
C ALA A 122 3.14 2.81 -5.31
N GLY A 123 3.67 1.59 -5.24
CA GLY A 123 2.89 0.35 -5.22
C GLY A 123 2.13 0.09 -6.52
N ILE A 124 2.65 0.58 -7.64
CA ILE A 124 2.06 0.42 -8.98
C ILE A 124 2.88 -0.60 -9.77
N GLU A 125 2.20 -1.54 -10.41
CA GLU A 125 2.86 -2.51 -11.29
C GLU A 125 3.57 -1.83 -12.45
N VAL A 126 4.83 -2.24 -12.70
CA VAL A 126 5.67 -1.67 -13.76
C VAL A 126 5.11 -1.95 -15.15
N GLY A 127 4.54 -3.12 -15.36
CA GLY A 127 3.96 -3.54 -16.63
C GLY A 127 4.96 -4.19 -17.61
N GLU A 128 4.45 -5.10 -18.42
CA GLU A 128 5.26 -5.90 -19.35
C GLU A 128 5.87 -5.05 -20.47
N ASP A 129 5.25 -3.97 -20.87
CA ASP A 129 5.72 -3.05 -21.90
C ASP A 129 7.04 -2.36 -21.52
N ILE A 130 7.20 -1.98 -20.24
CA ILE A 130 8.47 -1.44 -19.70
C ILE A 130 9.50 -2.56 -19.56
N ARG A 131 9.12 -3.73 -19.01
CA ARG A 131 10.03 -4.89 -18.86
C ARG A 131 10.61 -5.32 -20.21
N SER A 132 9.75 -5.45 -21.23
CA SER A 132 10.18 -5.77 -22.60
C SER A 132 11.07 -4.69 -23.22
N ALA A 133 10.77 -3.40 -22.98
CA ALA A 133 11.61 -2.31 -23.46
C ALA A 133 12.98 -2.29 -22.75
N MET A 134 13.02 -2.64 -21.46
CA MET A 134 14.25 -2.77 -20.69
C MET A 134 15.12 -3.91 -21.20
N ASP A 135 14.52 -5.10 -21.42
CA ASP A 135 15.21 -6.26 -21.97
C ASP A 135 15.90 -5.92 -23.30
N HIS A 136 15.15 -5.28 -24.21
CA HIS A 136 15.69 -4.84 -25.49
C HIS A 136 16.84 -3.84 -25.36
N ALA A 137 16.71 -2.86 -24.45
CA ALA A 137 17.75 -1.86 -24.19
C ALA A 137 19.01 -2.48 -23.55
N MET A 138 18.84 -3.46 -22.67
CA MET A 138 19.96 -4.19 -22.04
C MET A 138 20.73 -5.05 -23.05
N ILE A 139 20.02 -5.75 -23.95
CA ILE A 139 20.64 -6.53 -25.02
C ILE A 139 21.48 -5.61 -25.94
N GLN A 140 20.94 -4.45 -26.33
CA GLN A 140 21.68 -3.49 -27.16
C GLN A 140 22.91 -2.94 -26.43
N THR A 141 22.79 -2.58 -25.16
CA THR A 141 23.89 -2.05 -24.37
C THR A 141 24.95 -3.12 -24.06
N GLY A 142 24.54 -4.36 -23.83
CA GLY A 142 25.43 -5.51 -23.61
C GLY A 142 26.28 -5.83 -24.85
N ALA A 143 25.77 -5.58 -26.05
CA ALA A 143 26.55 -5.69 -27.29
C ALA A 143 27.65 -4.61 -27.39
N ASP A 144 27.40 -3.41 -26.82
CA ASP A 144 28.35 -2.29 -26.84
C ASP A 144 29.38 -2.33 -25.68
N HIS A 145 29.09 -3.07 -24.59
CA HIS A 145 29.91 -3.08 -23.37
C HIS A 145 30.65 -4.40 -23.10
N GLN A 146 30.98 -5.17 -24.12
CA GLN A 146 31.73 -6.43 -23.98
C GLN A 146 33.10 -6.28 -23.25
N ASN A 147 33.50 -5.06 -22.88
CA ASN A 147 34.81 -4.77 -22.25
C ASN A 147 34.69 -4.19 -20.81
N LEU A 148 33.49 -4.01 -20.24
CA LEU A 148 33.36 -3.62 -18.84
C LEU A 148 33.10 -4.86 -17.99
N PRO A 149 33.86 -5.10 -16.93
CA PRO A 149 33.54 -6.19 -16.01
C PRO A 149 32.13 -5.94 -15.47
N PRO A 150 31.28 -6.99 -15.39
CA PRO A 150 29.97 -6.85 -14.75
C PRO A 150 30.22 -6.35 -13.30
N PRO A 151 29.36 -5.45 -12.78
CA PRO A 151 29.45 -5.08 -11.36
C PRO A 151 29.50 -6.35 -10.55
N ASP A 152 30.39 -6.42 -9.56
CA ASP A 152 30.49 -7.58 -8.69
C ASP A 152 29.18 -7.72 -7.92
N ALA A 153 28.33 -8.64 -8.35
CA ALA A 153 27.03 -8.89 -7.73
C ALA A 153 27.18 -9.20 -6.23
N ALA A 154 28.29 -9.81 -5.83
CA ALA A 154 28.56 -10.09 -4.43
C ALA A 154 28.87 -8.80 -3.64
N GLU A 155 29.55 -7.83 -4.25
CA GLU A 155 29.81 -6.52 -3.61
C GLU A 155 28.49 -5.72 -3.48
N MET A 156 27.67 -5.70 -4.52
CA MET A 156 26.33 -5.07 -4.49
C MET A 156 25.46 -5.66 -3.38
N LEU A 157 25.44 -6.97 -3.21
CA LEU A 157 24.67 -7.63 -2.15
C LEU A 157 25.22 -7.31 -0.75
N LYS A 158 26.54 -7.21 -0.58
CA LYS A 158 27.16 -6.78 0.69
C LYS A 158 26.79 -5.33 1.03
N ASP A 159 26.81 -4.44 0.04
CA ASP A 159 26.42 -3.05 0.24
C ASP A 159 24.95 -2.94 0.60
N LEU A 160 24.07 -3.74 -0.01
CA LEU A 160 22.67 -3.81 0.31
C LEU A 160 22.43 -4.28 1.77
N VAL A 161 23.10 -5.36 2.19
CA VAL A 161 23.03 -5.84 3.59
C VAL A 161 23.47 -4.75 4.56
N LYS A 162 24.55 -4.04 4.25
CA LYS A 162 25.06 -2.95 5.08
C LYS A 162 24.08 -1.77 5.12
N ALA A 163 23.54 -1.37 4.00
CA ALA A 163 22.58 -0.26 3.91
C ALA A 163 21.27 -0.55 4.66
N CYS A 164 20.84 -1.83 4.67
CA CYS A 164 19.65 -2.30 5.38
C CYS A 164 19.94 -2.82 6.79
N GLU A 165 21.16 -2.64 7.32
CA GLU A 165 21.58 -3.14 8.65
C GLU A 165 21.30 -4.64 8.88
N GLY A 166 21.25 -5.43 7.80
CA GLY A 166 20.93 -6.86 7.83
C GLY A 166 19.45 -7.17 8.08
N ASP A 167 18.54 -6.20 7.98
CA ASP A 167 17.10 -6.44 8.09
C ASP A 167 16.57 -7.08 6.80
N PRO A 168 16.09 -8.34 6.83
CA PRO A 168 15.66 -9.05 5.63
C PRO A 168 14.41 -8.43 4.98
N PHE A 169 13.56 -7.73 5.72
CA PHE A 169 12.37 -7.09 5.21
C PHE A 169 12.71 -5.82 4.43
N LEU A 170 13.67 -5.02 4.94
CA LEU A 170 14.21 -3.87 4.22
C LEU A 170 15.01 -4.30 2.99
N ILE A 171 15.83 -5.36 3.11
CA ILE A 171 16.56 -5.94 1.98
C ILE A 171 15.59 -6.34 0.88
N GLN A 172 14.51 -7.06 1.21
CA GLN A 172 13.51 -7.49 0.26
C GLN A 172 12.86 -6.29 -0.45
N SER A 173 12.42 -5.28 0.29
CA SER A 173 11.80 -4.09 -0.25
C SER A 173 12.74 -3.33 -1.21
N GLN A 174 13.96 -3.04 -0.78
CA GLN A 174 14.96 -2.34 -1.59
C GLN A 174 15.35 -3.12 -2.84
N PHE A 175 15.55 -4.43 -2.70
CA PHE A 175 15.88 -5.28 -3.84
C PHE A 175 14.72 -5.40 -4.82
N ALA A 176 13.47 -5.45 -4.34
CA ALA A 176 12.29 -5.43 -5.18
C ALA A 176 12.19 -4.14 -6.02
N GLU A 177 12.47 -2.98 -5.41
CA GLU A 177 12.54 -1.72 -6.15
C GLU A 177 13.62 -1.74 -7.24
N LEU A 178 14.82 -2.24 -6.92
CA LEU A 178 15.95 -2.30 -7.86
C LEU A 178 15.67 -3.22 -9.04
N THR A 179 14.94 -4.31 -8.81
CA THR A 179 14.72 -5.35 -9.83
C THR A 179 13.38 -5.23 -10.57
N ALA A 180 12.47 -4.36 -10.14
CA ALA A 180 11.11 -4.25 -10.68
C ALA A 180 11.03 -4.03 -12.20
N ALA A 181 12.01 -3.32 -12.76
CA ALA A 181 12.11 -3.05 -14.20
C ALA A 181 12.78 -4.16 -14.99
N MET A 182 13.40 -5.13 -14.32
CA MET A 182 14.20 -6.15 -14.98
C MET A 182 13.32 -7.24 -15.57
N PRO A 183 13.73 -7.85 -16.69
CA PRO A 183 13.09 -9.05 -17.21
C PRO A 183 13.07 -10.17 -16.16
N VAL A 184 12.00 -10.98 -16.16
CA VAL A 184 11.80 -12.07 -15.18
C VAL A 184 13.00 -13.01 -15.09
N GLY A 185 13.62 -13.35 -16.24
CA GLY A 185 14.81 -14.22 -16.24
C GLY A 185 16.00 -13.63 -15.49
N LEU A 186 16.22 -12.32 -15.61
CA LEU A 186 17.28 -11.63 -14.89
C LEU A 186 16.95 -11.49 -13.40
N GLN A 187 15.68 -11.19 -13.08
CA GLN A 187 15.23 -11.18 -11.68
C GLN A 187 15.49 -12.54 -11.01
N LEU A 188 15.14 -13.65 -11.67
CA LEU A 188 15.37 -14.98 -11.15
C LEU A 188 16.87 -15.27 -10.93
N SER A 189 17.74 -14.87 -11.86
CA SER A 189 19.19 -15.05 -11.70
C SER A 189 19.75 -14.26 -10.50
N LEU A 190 19.22 -13.04 -10.26
CA LEU A 190 19.60 -12.25 -9.09
C LEU A 190 19.03 -12.83 -7.79
N LEU A 191 17.80 -13.34 -7.81
CA LEU A 191 17.18 -14.03 -6.67
C LEU A 191 17.89 -15.33 -6.33
N GLU A 192 18.41 -16.06 -7.31
CA GLU A 192 19.29 -17.21 -7.08
C GLU A 192 20.54 -16.80 -6.29
N GLY A 193 21.12 -15.62 -6.62
CA GLY A 193 22.22 -15.04 -5.84
C GLY A 193 21.85 -14.77 -4.39
N LEU A 194 20.63 -14.32 -4.08
CA LEU A 194 20.17 -14.16 -2.70
C LEU A 194 20.01 -15.51 -1.98
N VAL A 195 19.39 -16.48 -2.66
CA VAL A 195 19.12 -17.82 -2.10
C VAL A 195 20.40 -18.57 -1.77
N LEU A 196 21.45 -18.41 -2.59
CA LEU A 196 22.75 -19.07 -2.44
C LEU A 196 23.76 -18.26 -1.63
N ALA A 197 23.42 -17.02 -1.19
CA ALA A 197 24.33 -16.17 -0.44
C ALA A 197 24.75 -16.81 0.90
N ASP A 198 25.98 -16.53 1.35
CA ASP A 198 26.45 -16.96 2.68
C ASP A 198 25.68 -16.24 3.80
N ASP A 199 25.25 -15.00 3.57
CA ASP A 199 24.53 -14.18 4.52
C ASP A 199 23.07 -14.66 4.68
N SER A 200 22.69 -14.97 5.91
CA SER A 200 21.34 -15.48 6.22
C SER A 200 20.24 -14.44 6.00
N SER A 201 20.54 -13.14 6.12
CA SER A 201 19.55 -12.08 5.91
C SER A 201 19.13 -11.98 4.44
N LEU A 202 20.05 -12.22 3.50
CA LEU A 202 19.75 -12.30 2.07
C LEU A 202 18.85 -13.49 1.75
N ARG A 203 19.16 -14.67 2.33
CA ARG A 203 18.32 -15.88 2.14
C ARG A 203 16.92 -15.70 2.73
N GLU A 204 16.82 -15.04 3.88
CA GLU A 204 15.53 -14.74 4.51
C GLU A 204 14.74 -13.72 3.69
N ALA A 205 15.39 -12.68 3.15
CA ALA A 205 14.77 -11.72 2.25
C ALA A 205 14.17 -12.39 1.01
N ALA A 206 14.84 -13.39 0.43
CA ALA A 206 14.36 -14.14 -0.75
C ALA A 206 12.98 -14.78 -0.54
N ILE A 207 12.60 -15.10 0.70
CA ILE A 207 11.29 -15.71 1.04
C ILE A 207 10.14 -14.76 0.66
N GLY A 208 10.33 -13.45 0.74
CA GLY A 208 9.30 -12.46 0.40
C GLY A 208 8.78 -12.59 -1.04
N TRP A 209 9.61 -13.06 -1.97
CA TRP A 209 9.19 -13.28 -3.37
C TRP A 209 8.33 -14.53 -3.59
N LEU A 210 8.14 -15.37 -2.58
CA LEU A 210 7.11 -16.41 -2.63
C LEU A 210 5.69 -15.81 -2.67
N LEU A 211 5.54 -14.54 -2.31
CA LEU A 211 4.30 -13.78 -2.47
C LEU A 211 4.15 -13.19 -3.89
N ALA A 212 5.21 -13.11 -4.68
CA ALA A 212 5.21 -12.52 -6.01
C ALA A 212 4.38 -13.33 -7.04
N GLU A 213 4.32 -12.87 -8.26
CA GLU A 213 3.65 -13.56 -9.38
C GLU A 213 4.19 -14.98 -9.61
N PRO A 214 3.40 -15.91 -10.17
CA PRO A 214 3.81 -17.30 -10.36
C PRO A 214 5.09 -17.49 -11.16
N ALA A 215 5.36 -16.60 -12.12
CA ALA A 215 6.56 -16.64 -12.96
C ALA A 215 7.86 -16.51 -12.14
N ILE A 216 7.80 -15.84 -11.00
CA ILE A 216 8.93 -15.68 -10.06
C ILE A 216 8.80 -16.69 -8.92
N ALA A 217 7.65 -16.75 -8.26
CA ALA A 217 7.47 -17.52 -7.04
C ALA A 217 7.68 -19.03 -7.24
N THR A 218 7.27 -19.60 -8.38
CA THR A 218 7.35 -21.05 -8.61
C THR A 218 8.79 -21.55 -8.79
N PRO A 219 9.62 -20.95 -9.66
CA PRO A 219 11.04 -21.33 -9.75
C PRO A 219 11.79 -21.09 -8.44
N LEU A 220 11.53 -19.97 -7.80
CA LEU A 220 12.18 -19.59 -6.54
C LEU A 220 11.85 -20.58 -5.41
N ALA A 221 10.61 -21.08 -5.32
CA ALA A 221 10.24 -22.08 -4.32
C ALA A 221 11.09 -23.35 -4.45
N SER A 222 11.37 -23.79 -5.68
CA SER A 222 12.24 -24.95 -5.95
C SER A 222 13.69 -24.70 -5.52
N MET A 223 14.22 -23.48 -5.75
CA MET A 223 15.57 -23.10 -5.31
C MET A 223 15.67 -23.08 -3.78
N ILE A 224 14.68 -22.49 -3.09
CA ILE A 224 14.62 -22.45 -1.62
C ILE A 224 14.44 -23.85 -1.04
N GLU A 225 13.66 -24.73 -1.68
CA GLU A 225 13.51 -26.12 -1.23
C GLU A 225 14.85 -26.89 -1.26
N GLU A 226 15.67 -26.67 -2.29
CA GLU A 226 16.99 -27.28 -2.38
C GLU A 226 17.93 -26.76 -1.28
N THR A 227 17.96 -25.45 -1.03
CA THR A 227 18.74 -24.89 0.09
C THR A 227 18.22 -25.34 1.47
N ALA A 228 16.91 -25.61 1.58
CA ALA A 228 16.32 -26.16 2.79
C ALA A 228 16.84 -27.60 3.07
N ARG A 229 16.98 -28.45 2.04
CA ARG A 229 17.60 -29.78 2.17
C ARG A 229 19.05 -29.71 2.60
N GLN A 230 19.75 -28.63 2.26
CA GLN A 230 21.14 -28.37 2.64
C GLN A 230 21.27 -27.75 4.04
N GLY A 231 20.17 -27.47 4.74
CA GLY A 231 20.18 -26.86 6.08
C GLY A 231 20.45 -25.36 6.11
N LEU A 232 20.29 -24.68 4.96
CA LEU A 232 20.54 -23.23 4.83
C LEU A 232 19.33 -22.35 5.14
N VAL A 233 18.15 -22.94 5.32
CA VAL A 233 16.92 -22.23 5.73
C VAL A 233 16.90 -22.11 7.24
N SER A 234 16.88 -20.89 7.75
CA SER A 234 16.94 -20.58 9.20
C SER A 234 15.62 -20.90 9.92
N ALA A 235 15.65 -20.97 11.25
CA ALA A 235 14.45 -21.09 12.08
C ALA A 235 13.49 -19.90 11.92
N ALA A 236 14.02 -18.68 11.77
CA ALA A 236 13.23 -17.47 11.45
C ALA A 236 12.54 -17.62 10.10
N SER A 237 13.27 -18.07 9.08
CA SER A 237 12.72 -18.36 7.75
C SER A 237 11.57 -19.36 7.79
N VAL A 238 11.67 -20.43 8.58
CA VAL A 238 10.58 -21.41 8.77
C VAL A 238 9.35 -20.74 9.41
N THR A 239 9.57 -19.86 10.37
CA THR A 239 8.47 -19.10 11.01
C THR A 239 7.76 -18.19 10.02
N ASN A 240 8.51 -17.47 9.18
CA ASN A 240 7.98 -16.60 8.13
C ASN A 240 7.19 -17.39 7.08
N LEU A 241 7.73 -18.54 6.65
CA LEU A 241 7.06 -19.45 5.71
C LEU A 241 5.71 -19.96 6.26
N MET A 242 5.63 -20.25 7.56
CA MET A 242 4.38 -20.69 8.19
C MET A 242 3.29 -19.63 8.17
N LEU A 243 3.64 -18.34 8.21
CA LEU A 243 2.70 -17.22 8.05
C LEU A 243 2.29 -17.07 6.58
N ILE A 244 3.26 -16.93 5.68
CA ILE A 244 3.03 -16.74 4.24
C ILE A 244 2.15 -17.86 3.65
N ARG A 245 2.34 -19.09 4.12
CA ARG A 245 1.58 -20.26 3.73
C ARG A 245 0.05 -20.04 3.78
N ASN A 246 -0.42 -19.24 4.73
CA ASN A 246 -1.84 -18.98 4.95
C ASN A 246 -2.42 -17.90 4.01
N TRP A 247 -1.56 -17.23 3.23
CA TRP A 247 -1.93 -16.09 2.38
C TRP A 247 -1.87 -16.39 0.88
N VAL A 248 -1.38 -17.57 0.53
CA VAL A 248 -1.19 -17.97 -0.87
C VAL A 248 -2.22 -19.02 -1.31
N SER A 249 -2.37 -19.19 -2.63
CA SER A 249 -3.22 -20.21 -3.23
C SER A 249 -2.77 -21.62 -2.85
N GLU A 250 -3.65 -22.61 -3.02
CA GLU A 250 -3.41 -23.99 -2.63
C GLU A 250 -2.17 -24.59 -3.29
N ASP A 251 -1.97 -24.34 -4.59
CA ASP A 251 -0.79 -24.83 -5.34
C ASP A 251 0.52 -24.25 -4.75
N ARG A 252 0.56 -22.97 -4.46
CA ARG A 252 1.73 -22.33 -3.82
C ARG A 252 1.92 -22.82 -2.39
N ARG A 253 0.83 -23.10 -1.67
CA ARG A 253 0.88 -23.66 -0.32
C ARG A 253 1.59 -25.00 -0.29
N ALA A 254 1.33 -25.87 -1.28
CA ALA A 254 2.00 -27.15 -1.40
C ALA A 254 3.54 -27.00 -1.56
N ALA A 255 3.99 -26.02 -2.34
CA ALA A 255 5.42 -25.72 -2.51
C ALA A 255 6.04 -25.20 -1.20
N ILE A 256 5.38 -24.28 -0.50
CA ILE A 256 5.85 -23.77 0.80
C ILE A 256 5.90 -24.91 1.84
N ASP A 257 4.90 -25.79 1.86
CA ASP A 257 4.89 -26.97 2.73
C ASP A 257 6.06 -27.93 2.43
N ALA A 258 6.48 -28.05 1.17
CA ALA A 258 7.66 -28.85 0.80
C ALA A 258 8.95 -28.21 1.38
N ILE A 259 9.11 -26.89 1.27
CA ILE A 259 10.24 -26.17 1.87
C ILE A 259 10.28 -26.37 3.39
N ILE A 260 9.13 -26.17 4.08
CA ILE A 260 9.03 -26.34 5.54
C ILE A 260 9.39 -27.78 5.95
N ARG A 261 8.90 -28.78 5.23
CA ARG A 261 9.23 -30.20 5.50
C ARG A 261 10.73 -30.46 5.31
N ALA A 262 11.31 -29.97 4.21
CA ALA A 262 12.75 -30.14 3.96
C ALA A 262 13.60 -29.51 5.07
N ALA A 263 13.29 -28.29 5.48
CA ALA A 263 13.98 -27.59 6.55
C ALA A 263 13.87 -28.33 7.90
N ARG A 264 12.69 -28.87 8.23
CA ARG A 264 12.49 -29.63 9.48
C ARG A 264 13.26 -30.95 9.51
N VAL A 265 13.42 -31.64 8.38
CA VAL A 265 14.20 -32.89 8.30
C VAL A 265 15.66 -32.66 8.70
N VAL A 266 16.23 -31.48 8.38
CA VAL A 266 17.62 -31.13 8.74
C VAL A 266 17.73 -30.42 10.09
N GLY A 267 16.64 -30.31 10.85
CA GLY A 267 16.63 -29.79 12.21
C GLY A 267 16.26 -28.31 12.36
N SER A 268 15.89 -27.61 11.30
CA SER A 268 15.37 -26.26 11.40
C SER A 268 13.94 -26.27 11.94
N VAL A 269 13.77 -25.81 13.18
CA VAL A 269 12.44 -25.72 13.83
C VAL A 269 12.07 -24.25 14.03
N PRO A 270 10.76 -23.92 14.04
CA PRO A 270 10.31 -22.55 14.27
C PRO A 270 10.93 -21.96 15.53
N GLU A 271 11.36 -20.72 15.44
CA GLU A 271 11.93 -20.00 16.58
C GLU A 271 10.82 -19.67 17.59
N LYS A 272 11.11 -19.87 18.89
CA LYS A 272 10.23 -19.37 19.93
C LYS A 272 10.29 -17.85 19.90
N ARG A 273 9.14 -17.22 19.69
CA ARG A 273 9.02 -15.75 19.67
C ARG A 273 9.52 -15.17 20.99
N ARG A 274 10.40 -14.18 20.91
CA ARG A 274 10.80 -13.39 22.09
C ARG A 274 9.57 -12.59 22.55
N ALA A 275 9.42 -12.45 23.86
CA ALA A 275 8.37 -11.61 24.42
C ALA A 275 8.57 -10.17 23.95
N ILE A 276 7.64 -9.67 23.19
CA ILE A 276 7.55 -8.27 22.76
C ILE A 276 6.37 -7.67 23.54
N GLN A 277 6.59 -6.50 24.10
CA GLN A 277 5.53 -5.77 24.77
C GLN A 277 4.92 -4.79 23.76
N VAL A 278 3.70 -5.03 23.36
CA VAL A 278 2.86 -4.03 22.71
C VAL A 278 2.36 -3.09 23.80
N ARG A 279 2.62 -1.79 23.66
CA ARG A 279 2.24 -0.77 24.65
C ARG A 279 0.94 -0.09 24.28
N GLU A 280 0.83 0.25 23.03
CA GLU A 280 -0.36 0.83 22.42
C GLU A 280 -0.64 0.09 21.12
N LEU A 281 -1.89 -0.12 20.83
CA LEU A 281 -2.36 -0.70 19.59
C LEU A 281 -3.59 0.09 19.18
N LEU A 282 -3.45 0.83 18.10
CA LEU A 282 -4.42 1.80 17.62
C LEU A 282 -4.89 1.43 16.22
N ILE A 283 -6.14 1.75 15.93
CA ILE A 283 -6.75 1.59 14.62
C ILE A 283 -7.45 2.88 14.22
N SER A 284 -7.31 3.29 12.95
CA SER A 284 -8.07 4.42 12.43
C SER A 284 -9.47 4.01 11.99
N GLU A 285 -10.39 4.97 11.91
CA GLU A 285 -11.60 4.82 11.12
C GLU A 285 -11.25 4.64 9.64
N ARG A 286 -12.19 4.13 8.83
CA ARG A 286 -12.04 4.10 7.38
C ARG A 286 -12.32 5.46 6.77
N ASP A 287 -11.44 5.91 5.91
CA ASP A 287 -11.69 7.09 5.08
C ASP A 287 -12.68 6.80 3.95
N GLY A 288 -13.15 7.84 3.26
CA GLY A 288 -14.08 7.70 2.13
C GLY A 288 -13.52 6.92 0.95
N ALA A 289 -12.20 6.78 0.87
CA ALA A 289 -11.53 5.93 -0.11
C ALA A 289 -11.34 4.48 0.37
N GLY A 290 -11.85 4.11 1.56
CA GLY A 290 -11.77 2.78 2.15
C GLY A 290 -10.41 2.43 2.74
N ALA A 291 -9.54 3.41 3.00
CA ALA A 291 -8.28 3.18 3.68
C ALA A 291 -8.46 3.16 5.19
N GLN A 292 -7.70 2.29 5.87
CA GLN A 292 -7.68 2.12 7.32
C GLN A 292 -6.28 1.75 7.75
N SER A 293 -5.79 2.36 8.82
CA SER A 293 -4.44 2.15 9.32
C SER A 293 -4.45 1.53 10.71
N ILE A 294 -3.45 0.68 10.97
CA ILE A 294 -3.18 0.12 12.30
C ILE A 294 -1.79 0.60 12.71
N PHE A 295 -1.68 1.12 13.92
CA PHE A 295 -0.42 1.59 14.50
C PHE A 295 -0.16 0.88 15.81
N ALA A 296 1.10 0.52 16.08
CA ALA A 296 1.44 -0.06 17.37
C ALA A 296 2.78 0.43 17.89
N SER A 297 2.79 0.89 19.12
CA SER A 297 4.01 1.15 19.88
C SER A 297 4.47 -0.14 20.54
N ILE A 298 5.68 -0.58 20.22
CA ILE A 298 6.25 -1.84 20.71
C ILE A 298 7.54 -1.61 21.50
N LYS A 299 7.84 -2.56 22.41
CA LYS A 299 9.11 -2.61 23.13
C LYS A 299 9.71 -4.01 23.07
N GLN A 300 10.95 -4.09 22.60
CA GLN A 300 11.76 -5.31 22.58
C GLN A 300 13.05 -5.11 23.35
N GLY A 301 13.10 -5.60 24.57
CA GLY A 301 14.21 -5.36 25.48
C GLY A 301 14.38 -3.87 25.82
N ARG A 302 15.47 -3.24 25.37
CA ARG A 302 15.73 -1.80 25.56
C ARG A 302 15.31 -0.93 24.38
N LYS A 303 14.96 -1.53 23.25
CA LYS A 303 14.58 -0.83 22.02
C LYS A 303 13.06 -0.66 21.97
N ASN A 304 12.61 0.50 21.56
CA ASN A 304 11.22 0.71 21.20
C ASN A 304 11.11 0.77 19.66
N GLY A 305 9.91 0.63 19.14
CA GLY A 305 9.64 0.75 17.71
C GLY A 305 8.17 1.07 17.47
N LEU A 306 7.89 1.50 16.25
CA LEU A 306 6.55 1.75 15.74
C LEU A 306 6.27 0.78 14.60
N VAL A 307 5.11 0.14 14.64
CA VAL A 307 4.55 -0.68 13.57
C VAL A 307 3.45 0.13 12.89
N SER A 308 3.41 0.11 11.56
CA SER A 308 2.32 0.67 10.78
C SER A 308 1.87 -0.33 9.73
N ILE A 309 0.56 -0.50 9.59
CA ILE A 309 -0.07 -1.35 8.57
C ILE A 309 -1.18 -0.54 7.92
N LEU A 310 -1.17 -0.46 6.59
CA LEU A 310 -2.21 0.19 5.79
C LEU A 310 -3.06 -0.86 5.07
N ILE A 311 -4.35 -0.79 5.31
CA ILE A 311 -5.36 -1.61 4.66
C ILE A 311 -6.15 -0.73 3.68
N LYS A 312 -6.56 -1.30 2.56
CA LYS A 312 -7.41 -0.62 1.58
C LYS A 312 -8.51 -1.56 1.12
N GLN A 313 -9.77 -1.15 1.27
CA GLN A 313 -10.94 -1.91 0.83
C GLN A 313 -10.84 -2.26 -0.67
N GLY A 314 -11.09 -3.53 -1.03
CA GLY A 314 -10.94 -4.05 -2.39
C GLY A 314 -9.48 -4.30 -2.84
N HIS A 315 -8.49 -3.94 -2.00
CA HIS A 315 -7.06 -4.07 -2.31
C HIS A 315 -6.26 -4.83 -1.25
N GLY A 316 -6.85 -5.10 -0.10
CA GLY A 316 -6.20 -5.82 0.98
C GLY A 316 -5.19 -4.99 1.77
N VAL A 317 -4.12 -5.63 2.24
CA VAL A 317 -3.02 -4.94 2.93
C VAL A 317 -2.10 -4.31 1.90
N ARG A 318 -2.03 -2.98 1.91
CA ARG A 318 -1.28 -2.19 0.90
C ARG A 318 0.14 -1.90 1.33
N ASP A 319 0.35 -1.70 2.63
CA ASP A 319 1.66 -1.41 3.18
C ASP A 319 1.78 -1.96 4.60
N ALA A 320 2.99 -2.34 4.98
CA ALA A 320 3.32 -2.74 6.34
C ALA A 320 4.81 -2.54 6.58
N TRP A 321 5.14 -1.73 7.57
CA TRP A 321 6.53 -1.45 7.90
C TRP A 321 6.72 -1.33 9.42
N VAL A 322 7.96 -1.44 9.82
CA VAL A 322 8.41 -1.31 11.20
C VAL A 322 9.56 -0.31 11.26
N ALA A 323 9.44 0.72 12.08
CA ALA A 323 10.54 1.61 12.43
C ALA A 323 11.15 1.13 13.77
N PRO A 324 12.28 0.44 13.74
CA PRO A 324 12.94 -0.04 14.95
C PRO A 324 13.80 1.07 15.59
N SER A 325 14.09 0.91 16.88
CA SER A 325 15.09 1.73 17.58
C SER A 325 14.76 3.22 17.71
N LEU A 326 13.47 3.57 17.71
CA LEU A 326 13.00 4.90 18.04
C LEU A 326 13.12 5.19 19.54
N SER A 327 13.32 6.45 19.91
CA SER A 327 13.15 6.89 21.29
C SER A 327 11.65 6.97 21.64
N ARG A 328 11.33 6.95 22.93
CA ARG A 328 9.94 7.07 23.37
C ARG A 328 9.30 8.41 22.98
N PRO A 329 9.96 9.57 23.12
CA PRO A 329 9.40 10.84 22.63
C PRO A 329 9.14 10.85 21.13
N GLU A 330 10.02 10.29 20.29
CA GLU A 330 9.79 10.21 18.85
C GLU A 330 8.53 9.42 18.50
N ILE A 331 8.26 8.31 19.22
CA ILE A 331 7.03 7.53 19.01
C ILE A 331 5.81 8.34 19.46
N GLU A 332 5.86 8.98 20.63
CA GLU A 332 4.78 9.81 21.15
C GLU A 332 4.47 10.96 20.17
N ASP A 333 5.48 11.68 19.70
CA ASP A 333 5.32 12.76 18.70
C ASP A 333 4.70 12.24 17.38
N MET A 334 5.10 11.04 16.92
CA MET A 334 4.52 10.43 15.71
C MET A 334 3.06 10.04 15.91
N LEU A 335 2.71 9.45 17.05
CA LEU A 335 1.34 9.04 17.35
C LEU A 335 0.43 10.27 17.57
N ASP A 336 0.91 11.31 18.24
CA ASP A 336 0.20 12.58 18.41
C ASP A 336 -0.07 13.24 17.04
N HIS A 337 0.92 13.22 16.15
CA HIS A 337 0.72 13.71 14.79
C HIS A 337 -0.34 12.90 14.04
N ILE A 338 -0.30 11.57 14.10
CA ILE A 338 -1.30 10.70 13.50
C ILE A 338 -2.70 11.02 14.06
N ALA A 339 -2.84 11.15 15.38
CA ALA A 339 -4.10 11.47 16.03
C ALA A 339 -4.63 12.87 15.68
N SER A 340 -3.75 13.80 15.27
CA SER A 340 -4.16 15.11 14.77
C SER A 340 -4.75 15.07 13.35
N GLU A 341 -4.34 14.09 12.54
CA GLU A 341 -4.73 13.97 11.13
C GLU A 341 -5.92 13.01 10.92
N MET A 342 -6.13 12.04 11.81
CA MET A 342 -7.19 11.04 11.69
C MET A 342 -7.72 10.56 13.04
N SER A 343 -9.00 10.14 13.11
CA SER A 343 -9.54 9.44 14.27
C SER A 343 -8.85 8.09 14.44
N VAL A 344 -8.25 7.88 15.60
CA VAL A 344 -7.65 6.60 16.01
C VAL A 344 -8.26 6.16 17.34
N HIS A 345 -8.48 4.85 17.48
CA HIS A 345 -9.11 4.21 18.62
C HIS A 345 -8.23 3.09 19.13
N GLU A 346 -8.31 2.79 20.43
CA GLU A 346 -7.66 1.61 20.98
C GLU A 346 -8.25 0.34 20.37
N THR A 347 -7.42 -0.68 20.17
CA THR A 347 -7.88 -1.98 19.66
C THR A 347 -7.15 -3.13 20.34
N THR A 348 -7.65 -4.35 20.17
CA THR A 348 -7.05 -5.55 20.75
C THR A 348 -6.25 -6.34 19.71
N ALA A 349 -5.37 -7.24 20.17
CA ALA A 349 -4.66 -8.15 19.28
C ALA A 349 -5.64 -9.08 18.52
N GLU A 350 -6.75 -9.47 19.15
CA GLU A 350 -7.79 -10.31 18.53
C GLU A 350 -8.52 -9.56 17.42
N ASP A 351 -8.97 -8.34 17.69
CA ASP A 351 -9.63 -7.49 16.69
C ASP A 351 -8.68 -7.15 15.53
N THR A 352 -7.42 -6.87 15.86
CA THR A 352 -6.37 -6.64 14.82
C THR A 352 -6.17 -7.87 13.93
N ALA A 353 -6.09 -9.08 14.50
CA ALA A 353 -5.98 -10.32 13.74
C ALA A 353 -7.23 -10.57 12.87
N PHE A 354 -8.42 -10.24 13.37
CA PHE A 354 -9.68 -10.34 12.64
C PHE A 354 -9.71 -9.39 11.43
N ILE A 355 -9.35 -8.11 11.63
CA ILE A 355 -9.30 -7.10 10.56
C ILE A 355 -8.28 -7.50 9.49
N LEU A 356 -7.06 -7.91 9.90
CA LEU A 356 -6.02 -8.35 8.96
C LEU A 356 -6.45 -9.59 8.17
N SER A 357 -7.15 -10.53 8.80
CA SER A 357 -7.68 -11.72 8.13
C SER A 357 -8.73 -11.35 7.08
N SER A 358 -9.61 -10.39 7.38
CA SER A 358 -10.56 -9.84 6.41
C SER A 358 -9.86 -9.11 5.27
N ALA A 359 -8.88 -8.27 5.59
CA ALA A 359 -8.10 -7.54 4.58
C ALA A 359 -7.34 -8.48 3.63
N LEU A 360 -6.75 -9.57 4.14
CA LEU A 360 -6.08 -10.57 3.31
C LEU A 360 -7.04 -11.27 2.34
N ALA A 361 -8.30 -11.46 2.74
CA ALA A 361 -9.33 -12.04 1.87
C ALA A 361 -9.85 -11.04 0.82
N ASP A 362 -9.82 -9.75 1.15
CA ASP A 362 -10.26 -8.65 0.26
C ASP A 362 -9.19 -8.30 -0.79
N GLY A 363 -7.95 -8.75 -0.59
CA GLY A 363 -6.84 -8.50 -1.50
C GLY A 363 -6.97 -9.25 -2.83
N SER A 364 -6.56 -8.60 -3.91
CA SER A 364 -6.49 -9.20 -5.24
C SER A 364 -5.33 -10.19 -5.34
N PRO A 365 -5.47 -11.30 -6.08
CA PRO A 365 -4.35 -12.20 -6.41
C PRO A 365 -3.15 -11.50 -7.05
N ASN A 366 -3.39 -10.37 -7.73
CA ASN A 366 -2.35 -9.56 -8.39
C ASN A 366 -1.75 -8.48 -7.46
N SER A 367 -2.24 -8.36 -6.23
CA SER A 367 -1.73 -7.43 -5.22
C SER A 367 -1.48 -8.19 -3.91
N PRO A 368 -0.41 -8.98 -3.84
CA PRO A 368 -0.09 -9.74 -2.65
C PRO A 368 0.24 -8.80 -1.49
N PRO A 369 0.04 -9.25 -0.23
CA PRO A 369 0.42 -8.46 0.92
C PRO A 369 1.94 -8.23 0.94
N PRO A 370 2.41 -7.07 1.43
CA PRO A 370 3.84 -6.78 1.54
C PRO A 370 4.53 -7.75 2.51
N PHE A 371 5.80 -8.08 2.24
CA PHE A 371 6.57 -8.98 3.11
C PHE A 371 6.75 -8.40 4.53
N GLY A 372 6.79 -7.07 4.67
CA GLY A 372 6.80 -6.39 5.97
C GLY A 372 5.62 -6.75 6.89
N LEU A 373 4.49 -7.21 6.34
CA LEU A 373 3.36 -7.71 7.13
C LEU A 373 3.74 -8.93 7.99
N VAL A 374 4.64 -9.79 7.51
CA VAL A 374 5.19 -10.93 8.30
C VAL A 374 5.90 -10.42 9.55
N GLN A 375 6.73 -9.37 9.39
CA GLN A 375 7.42 -8.73 10.51
C GLN A 375 6.42 -8.12 11.49
N ALA A 376 5.47 -7.34 10.99
CA ALA A 376 4.45 -6.68 11.81
C ALA A 376 3.63 -7.69 12.63
N ILE A 377 3.09 -8.73 12.01
CA ILE A 377 2.34 -9.80 12.69
C ILE A 377 3.19 -10.48 13.76
N THR A 378 4.46 -10.76 13.45
CA THR A 378 5.38 -11.40 14.39
C THR A 378 5.65 -10.51 15.61
N LEU A 379 5.87 -9.20 15.39
CA LEU A 379 6.13 -8.22 16.46
C LEU A 379 4.90 -7.95 17.32
N LEU A 380 3.73 -7.93 16.71
CA LEU A 380 2.45 -7.78 17.42
C LEU A 380 2.01 -9.07 18.15
N GLY A 381 2.70 -10.18 17.93
CA GLY A 381 2.37 -11.46 18.54
C GLY A 381 1.03 -12.04 18.09
N LEU A 382 0.55 -11.63 16.91
CA LEU A 382 -0.73 -12.11 16.38
C LEU A 382 -0.62 -13.58 15.97
N SER A 383 -1.66 -14.35 16.26
CA SER A 383 -1.84 -15.73 15.83
C SER A 383 -3.02 -15.81 14.86
N ASP A 384 -3.02 -16.87 14.06
CA ASP A 384 -4.15 -17.27 13.20
C ASP A 384 -4.61 -16.22 12.17
N VAL A 385 -3.68 -15.35 11.72
CA VAL A 385 -3.95 -14.40 10.63
C VAL A 385 -3.95 -15.14 9.30
N ALA A 386 -5.13 -15.49 8.81
CA ALA A 386 -5.36 -16.17 7.55
C ALA A 386 -6.49 -15.49 6.79
N ALA A 387 -6.44 -15.51 5.46
CA ALA A 387 -7.47 -14.90 4.62
C ALA A 387 -8.87 -15.47 4.95
N LYS A 388 -9.76 -14.61 5.44
CA LYS A 388 -11.13 -14.95 5.82
C LYS A 388 -12.07 -13.83 5.42
N SER A 389 -12.91 -14.07 4.42
CA SER A 389 -13.92 -13.10 4.00
C SER A 389 -14.97 -12.88 5.10
N VAL A 390 -15.33 -11.62 5.30
CA VAL A 390 -16.36 -11.18 6.25
C VAL A 390 -17.32 -10.28 5.49
N SER A 391 -18.60 -10.67 5.44
CA SER A 391 -19.64 -9.80 4.86
C SER A 391 -19.97 -8.64 5.80
N VAL A 392 -20.54 -7.57 5.27
CA VAL A 392 -20.98 -6.43 6.09
C VAL A 392 -22.07 -6.88 7.06
N GLU A 393 -22.95 -7.77 6.62
CA GLU A 393 -24.01 -8.37 7.42
C GLU A 393 -23.46 -9.13 8.63
N ASP A 394 -22.45 -10.00 8.40
CA ASP A 394 -21.81 -10.77 9.45
C ASP A 394 -21.04 -9.87 10.42
N LEU A 395 -20.34 -8.84 9.91
CA LEU A 395 -19.62 -7.87 10.74
C LEU A 395 -20.58 -7.10 11.67
N VAL A 396 -21.68 -6.58 11.10
CA VAL A 396 -22.68 -5.85 11.87
C VAL A 396 -23.38 -6.77 12.87
N ALA A 397 -23.72 -8.00 12.48
CA ALA A 397 -24.33 -8.98 13.37
C ALA A 397 -23.39 -9.32 14.54
N LEU A 398 -22.07 -9.51 14.26
CA LEU A 398 -21.05 -9.74 15.28
C LEU A 398 -21.00 -8.58 16.28
N MET A 399 -20.91 -7.34 15.80
CA MET A 399 -20.86 -6.16 16.67
C MET A 399 -22.11 -6.01 17.54
N LEU A 400 -23.28 -6.14 16.93
CA LEU A 400 -24.57 -5.93 17.64
C LEU A 400 -24.98 -7.11 18.54
N SER A 401 -24.31 -8.28 18.44
CA SER A 401 -24.57 -9.42 19.33
C SER A 401 -24.29 -9.10 20.80
N ASP A 402 -23.35 -8.21 21.05
CA ASP A 402 -22.92 -7.82 22.40
C ASP A 402 -23.69 -6.58 22.93
N ALA A 403 -24.51 -5.95 22.07
CA ALA A 403 -25.26 -4.76 22.42
C ALA A 403 -26.59 -5.11 23.14
N ASP A 404 -27.00 -4.25 24.06
CA ASP A 404 -28.31 -4.39 24.71
C ASP A 404 -29.47 -4.37 23.72
N ALA A 405 -30.49 -5.20 23.91
CA ALA A 405 -31.66 -5.26 23.02
C ALA A 405 -32.38 -3.90 22.87
N ALA A 406 -32.38 -3.06 23.92
CA ALA A 406 -32.93 -1.71 23.83
C ALA A 406 -32.09 -0.75 22.97
N ALA A 407 -30.78 -0.99 22.86
CA ALA A 407 -29.87 -0.20 22.02
C ALA A 407 -29.97 -0.55 20.52
N THR A 408 -30.67 -1.64 20.17
CA THR A 408 -30.80 -2.16 18.81
C THR A 408 -32.27 -2.29 18.35
N ASP A 409 -33.22 -1.82 19.13
CA ASP A 409 -34.64 -1.86 18.79
C ASP A 409 -35.00 -0.88 17.65
N ALA A 410 -36.22 -0.97 17.12
CA ALA A 410 -36.69 -0.12 16.02
C ALA A 410 -36.59 1.38 16.32
N LYS A 411 -36.77 1.78 17.60
CA LYS A 411 -36.68 3.18 18.03
C LYS A 411 -35.23 3.66 18.04
N ALA A 412 -34.30 2.82 18.47
CA ALA A 412 -32.86 3.09 18.42
C ALA A 412 -32.38 3.22 16.98
N VAL A 413 -32.85 2.35 16.09
CA VAL A 413 -32.54 2.43 14.64
C VAL A 413 -32.98 3.78 14.06
N GLU A 414 -34.25 4.17 14.28
CA GLU A 414 -34.76 5.45 13.76
C GLU A 414 -34.05 6.67 14.39
N LYS A 415 -33.58 6.55 15.63
CA LYS A 415 -32.74 7.58 16.27
C LYS A 415 -31.37 7.67 15.58
N ALA A 416 -30.67 6.54 15.38
CA ALA A 416 -29.37 6.46 14.75
C ALA A 416 -29.41 6.99 13.31
N VAL A 417 -30.40 6.55 12.51
CA VAL A 417 -30.60 7.02 11.14
C VAL A 417 -30.79 8.54 11.11
N ARG A 418 -31.61 9.12 11.99
CA ARG A 418 -31.77 10.59 12.07
C ARG A 418 -30.52 11.32 12.51
N ALA A 419 -29.78 10.78 13.48
CA ALA A 419 -28.53 11.38 13.98
C ALA A 419 -27.45 11.40 12.91
N SER A 420 -27.40 10.41 12.04
CA SER A 420 -26.37 10.23 11.02
C SER A 420 -26.24 11.44 10.06
N GLY A 421 -27.29 12.21 9.87
CA GLY A 421 -27.27 13.41 9.03
C GLY A 421 -26.39 14.55 9.56
N ARG A 422 -25.88 14.46 10.80
CA ARG A 422 -25.01 15.48 11.39
C ARG A 422 -23.56 15.01 11.50
N TRP A 423 -23.25 13.74 11.26
CA TRP A 423 -21.91 13.19 11.51
C TRP A 423 -20.82 13.94 10.76
N LEU A 424 -21.00 14.20 9.47
CA LEU A 424 -20.03 14.92 8.66
C LEU A 424 -19.81 16.39 9.13
N ALA A 425 -20.85 17.00 9.72
CA ALA A 425 -20.75 18.35 10.23
C ALA A 425 -20.14 18.42 11.66
N THR A 426 -20.22 17.35 12.43
CA THR A 426 -19.72 17.29 13.81
C THR A 426 -18.38 16.60 13.94
N ASN A 427 -17.98 15.77 12.96
CA ASN A 427 -16.72 15.09 12.92
C ASN A 427 -15.92 15.49 11.66
N PRO A 428 -14.98 16.45 11.75
CA PRO A 428 -14.15 16.90 10.63
C PRO A 428 -13.33 15.78 9.99
N GLN A 429 -13.06 14.71 10.71
CA GLN A 429 -12.26 13.58 10.20
C GLN A 429 -13.03 12.72 9.18
N LEU A 430 -14.36 12.89 9.09
CA LEU A 430 -15.18 12.33 8.02
C LEU A 430 -15.24 13.22 6.75
N ASP A 431 -14.43 14.27 6.66
CA ASP A 431 -14.35 15.15 5.49
C ASP A 431 -13.91 14.43 4.21
N SER A 432 -13.30 13.23 4.36
CA SER A 432 -12.95 12.35 3.24
C SER A 432 -14.13 11.53 2.70
N TRP A 433 -15.31 11.55 3.34
CA TRP A 433 -16.46 10.74 2.92
C TRP A 433 -17.21 11.36 1.75
N PHE A 434 -16.63 11.24 0.58
CA PHE A 434 -17.23 11.68 -0.70
C PHE A 434 -16.72 10.81 -1.86
N GLU A 435 -17.44 10.84 -2.96
CA GLU A 435 -17.07 10.17 -4.21
C GLU A 435 -16.33 11.13 -5.14
N ASN A 436 -15.31 10.62 -5.85
CA ASN A 436 -14.52 11.42 -6.80
C ASN A 436 -14.25 10.68 -8.13
N GLY A 437 -15.02 9.64 -8.42
CA GLY A 437 -14.92 8.86 -9.65
C GLY A 437 -15.43 9.60 -10.89
N ASP A 438 -15.16 9.06 -12.08
CA ASP A 438 -15.61 9.59 -13.37
C ASP A 438 -17.16 9.62 -13.48
N ASP A 439 -17.85 8.74 -12.79
CA ASP A 439 -19.31 8.64 -12.70
C ASP A 439 -19.93 9.85 -12.01
N VAL A 440 -19.22 10.49 -11.05
CA VAL A 440 -19.64 11.73 -10.41
C VAL A 440 -19.82 12.83 -11.45
N ALA A 441 -18.80 13.07 -12.27
CA ALA A 441 -18.84 14.09 -13.32
C ALA A 441 -19.97 13.80 -14.33
N ALA A 442 -20.17 12.53 -14.69
CA ALA A 442 -21.25 12.10 -15.57
C ALA A 442 -22.64 12.31 -14.94
N ALA A 443 -22.79 11.99 -13.65
CA ALA A 443 -24.03 12.13 -12.91
C ALA A 443 -24.49 13.58 -12.81
N ILE A 444 -23.59 14.53 -12.55
CA ILE A 444 -23.95 15.96 -12.36
C ILE A 444 -24.03 16.77 -13.66
N LYS A 445 -23.55 16.23 -14.79
CA LYS A 445 -23.49 16.91 -16.07
C LYS A 445 -24.85 17.46 -16.50
N GLY A 446 -24.89 18.74 -16.86
CA GLY A 446 -26.09 19.44 -17.34
C GLY A 446 -27.10 19.84 -16.25
N ARG A 447 -26.89 19.44 -14.98
CA ARG A 447 -27.75 19.82 -13.85
C ARG A 447 -27.31 21.14 -13.24
N ARG A 448 -28.23 22.10 -13.16
CA ARG A 448 -27.91 23.45 -12.64
C ARG A 448 -28.20 23.58 -11.15
N LYS A 449 -29.30 22.97 -10.68
CA LYS A 449 -29.70 23.05 -9.27
C LYS A 449 -28.93 22.06 -8.43
N ILE A 450 -28.54 22.48 -7.22
CA ILE A 450 -27.78 21.63 -6.29
C ILE A 450 -28.59 20.38 -5.89
N GLU A 451 -29.89 20.53 -5.65
CA GLU A 451 -30.77 19.42 -5.29
C GLU A 451 -30.85 18.36 -6.40
N ASP A 452 -30.92 18.78 -7.68
CA ASP A 452 -30.92 17.85 -8.82
C ASP A 452 -29.57 17.11 -8.95
N ARG A 453 -28.46 17.74 -8.53
CA ARG A 453 -27.14 17.12 -8.48
C ARG A 453 -27.06 16.09 -7.36
N ILE A 454 -27.48 16.48 -6.15
CA ILE A 454 -27.50 15.58 -4.98
C ILE A 454 -28.36 14.35 -5.28
N ALA A 455 -29.58 14.53 -5.79
CA ALA A 455 -30.44 13.42 -6.17
C ALA A 455 -29.79 12.50 -7.20
N ALA A 456 -29.09 13.07 -8.19
CA ALA A 456 -28.41 12.28 -9.21
C ALA A 456 -27.19 11.52 -8.66
N ILE A 457 -26.45 12.09 -7.70
CA ILE A 457 -25.35 11.39 -7.01
C ILE A 457 -25.91 10.22 -6.20
N ILE A 458 -26.99 10.43 -5.45
CA ILE A 458 -27.63 9.34 -4.69
C ILE A 458 -28.04 8.19 -5.61
N ASP A 459 -28.76 8.49 -6.70
CA ASP A 459 -29.33 7.50 -7.63
C ASP A 459 -28.24 6.79 -8.47
N LYS A 460 -27.25 7.51 -8.98
CA LYS A 460 -26.33 7.02 -10.00
C LYS A 460 -24.94 6.63 -9.49
N VAL A 461 -24.56 7.11 -8.31
CA VAL A 461 -23.24 6.88 -7.73
C VAL A 461 -23.35 6.12 -6.42
N LEU A 462 -24.11 6.63 -5.44
CA LEU A 462 -24.19 6.00 -4.12
C LEU A 462 -25.04 4.73 -4.09
N GLU A 463 -26.14 4.67 -4.88
CA GLU A 463 -26.96 3.46 -4.93
C GLU A 463 -26.20 2.24 -5.51
N PRO A 464 -25.42 2.35 -6.61
CA PRO A 464 -24.53 1.28 -7.05
C PRO A 464 -23.44 0.94 -6.05
N ASN A 465 -22.94 1.93 -5.28
CA ASN A 465 -21.88 1.79 -4.29
C ASN A 465 -22.40 1.56 -2.86
N ARG A 466 -23.66 1.20 -2.70
CA ARG A 466 -24.35 1.01 -1.41
C ARG A 466 -23.57 0.07 -0.48
N ALA A 467 -23.17 -1.09 -0.98
CA ALA A 467 -22.41 -2.07 -0.20
C ALA A 467 -21.01 -1.56 0.20
N TYR A 468 -20.36 -0.79 -0.66
CA TYR A 468 -19.07 -0.15 -0.37
C TYR A 468 -19.20 0.80 0.83
N TRP A 469 -20.16 1.72 0.81
CA TRP A 469 -20.37 2.67 1.88
C TRP A 469 -20.84 2.00 3.18
N ALA A 470 -21.69 0.98 3.09
CA ALA A 470 -22.05 0.18 4.25
C ALA A 470 -20.82 -0.46 4.91
N SER A 471 -19.87 -0.96 4.11
CA SER A 471 -18.60 -1.50 4.59
C SER A 471 -17.71 -0.42 5.24
N VAL A 472 -17.59 0.76 4.64
CA VAL A 472 -16.84 1.90 5.23
C VAL A 472 -17.40 2.22 6.62
N ILE A 473 -18.71 2.38 6.74
CA ILE A 473 -19.39 2.71 8.00
C ILE A 473 -19.22 1.57 9.03
N ALA A 474 -19.41 0.30 8.61
CA ALA A 474 -19.31 -0.84 9.52
C ALA A 474 -17.91 -1.03 10.10
N TRP A 475 -16.86 -0.88 9.28
CA TRP A 475 -15.48 -0.99 9.75
C TRP A 475 -15.03 0.23 10.58
N SER A 476 -15.59 1.42 10.33
CA SER A 476 -15.40 2.58 11.22
C SER A 476 -16.07 2.35 12.58
N ALA A 477 -17.28 1.80 12.59
CA ALA A 477 -17.95 1.39 13.83
C ALA A 477 -17.14 0.32 14.60
N PHE A 478 -16.55 -0.64 13.86
CA PHE A 478 -15.71 -1.67 14.47
C PHE A 478 -14.46 -1.08 15.13
N ALA A 479 -13.83 -0.08 14.51
CA ALA A 479 -12.69 0.63 15.08
C ALA A 479 -13.08 1.37 16.38
N GLN A 480 -14.18 2.12 16.38
CA GLN A 480 -14.67 2.88 17.55
C GLN A 480 -15.04 1.99 18.73
N ARG A 481 -15.45 0.73 18.47
CA ARG A 481 -15.84 -0.22 19.54
C ARG A 481 -14.74 -0.45 20.57
N GLY A 482 -13.48 -0.31 20.17
CA GLY A 482 -12.32 -0.53 21.04
C GLY A 482 -12.22 0.42 22.23
N ASP A 483 -12.69 1.65 22.10
CA ASP A 483 -12.61 2.66 23.16
C ASP A 483 -13.54 2.40 24.37
N GLY A 484 -14.48 1.49 24.24
CA GLY A 484 -15.27 0.92 25.34
C GLY A 484 -16.25 1.88 26.05
N HIS A 485 -16.29 3.15 25.69
CA HIS A 485 -16.99 4.19 26.47
C HIS A 485 -18.14 4.88 25.76
N ASP A 486 -18.22 4.82 24.43
CA ASP A 486 -19.25 5.52 23.66
C ASP A 486 -20.20 4.56 22.92
N SER A 487 -21.49 4.88 22.96
CA SER A 487 -22.53 4.17 22.19
C SER A 487 -22.53 4.53 20.71
N ASP A 488 -21.64 5.42 20.26
CA ASP A 488 -21.64 5.97 18.90
C ASP A 488 -21.35 4.90 17.86
N TRP A 489 -20.48 3.93 18.16
CA TRP A 489 -20.26 2.77 17.30
C TRP A 489 -21.53 1.94 17.06
N ILE A 490 -22.44 1.86 18.04
CA ILE A 490 -23.72 1.16 17.88
C ILE A 490 -24.58 1.92 16.86
N GLU A 491 -24.66 3.25 16.97
CA GLU A 491 -25.40 4.07 16.01
C GLU A 491 -24.83 3.90 14.60
N MET A 492 -23.49 3.87 14.44
CA MET A 492 -22.86 3.62 13.14
C MET A 492 -23.14 2.21 12.62
N ALA A 493 -23.07 1.18 13.46
CA ALA A 493 -23.39 -0.20 13.09
C ALA A 493 -24.85 -0.35 12.65
N LEU A 494 -25.78 0.34 13.33
CA LEU A 494 -27.19 0.38 12.95
C LEU A 494 -27.40 1.06 11.59
N VAL A 495 -26.72 2.16 11.33
CA VAL A 495 -26.78 2.85 10.03
C VAL A 495 -26.17 1.98 8.93
N ALA A 496 -25.05 1.31 9.17
CA ALA A 496 -24.47 0.35 8.23
C ALA A 496 -25.46 -0.78 7.88
N ARG A 497 -26.19 -1.29 8.86
CA ARG A 497 -27.26 -2.28 8.67
C ARG A 497 -28.38 -1.73 7.78
N GLU A 498 -28.82 -0.51 8.03
CA GLU A 498 -29.86 0.11 7.21
C GLU A 498 -29.36 0.41 5.77
N MET A 499 -28.07 0.68 5.60
CA MET A 499 -27.47 0.83 4.29
C MET A 499 -27.55 -0.44 3.42
N ILE A 500 -27.47 -1.64 4.01
CA ILE A 500 -27.59 -2.92 3.28
C ILE A 500 -29.01 -3.48 3.27
N SER A 501 -29.96 -2.84 3.99
CA SER A 501 -31.37 -3.24 4.00
C SER A 501 -32.11 -2.77 2.73
N GLU A 502 -33.42 -3.05 2.66
CA GLU A 502 -34.31 -2.54 1.60
C GLU A 502 -34.69 -1.06 1.78
N ARG A 503 -34.22 -0.40 2.84
CA ARG A 503 -34.52 1.03 3.08
C ARG A 503 -33.98 1.89 1.93
N PRO A 504 -34.79 2.78 1.32
CA PRO A 504 -34.31 3.70 0.31
C PRO A 504 -33.16 4.58 0.83
N LEU A 505 -32.06 4.73 0.08
CA LEU A 505 -30.93 5.57 0.49
C LEU A 505 -31.33 7.02 0.75
N THR A 506 -32.36 7.52 0.08
CA THR A 506 -32.91 8.87 0.29
C THR A 506 -33.53 9.08 1.69
N GLU A 507 -33.82 8.00 2.43
CA GLU A 507 -34.34 8.03 3.79
C GLU A 507 -33.22 7.96 4.86
N ILE A 508 -31.96 7.83 4.43
CA ILE A 508 -30.78 7.82 5.30
C ILE A 508 -30.06 9.18 5.17
N PRO A 509 -30.19 10.08 6.16
CA PRO A 509 -29.67 11.44 6.07
C PRO A 509 -28.15 11.52 5.82
N LEU A 510 -27.35 10.56 6.30
CA LEU A 510 -25.93 10.45 6.02
C LEU A 510 -25.64 10.40 4.51
N VAL A 511 -26.44 9.63 3.78
CA VAL A 511 -26.28 9.50 2.31
C VAL A 511 -26.45 10.85 1.60
N ARG A 512 -27.38 11.68 2.06
CA ARG A 512 -27.53 13.05 1.55
C ARG A 512 -26.29 13.90 1.88
N SER A 513 -25.72 13.74 3.06
CA SER A 513 -24.51 14.47 3.47
C SER A 513 -23.31 14.07 2.60
N ILE A 514 -23.09 12.78 2.38
CA ILE A 514 -22.06 12.26 1.45
C ILE A 514 -22.27 12.80 0.04
N ALA A 515 -23.50 12.76 -0.47
CA ALA A 515 -23.83 13.28 -1.80
C ALA A 515 -23.58 14.79 -1.92
N MET A 516 -23.83 15.56 -0.86
CA MET A 516 -23.55 16.99 -0.82
C MET A 516 -22.05 17.27 -0.85
N GLN A 517 -21.26 16.60 -0.02
CA GLN A 517 -19.78 16.67 -0.06
C GLN A 517 -19.22 16.27 -1.44
N THR A 518 -19.74 15.20 -2.05
CA THR A 518 -19.41 14.79 -3.42
C THR A 518 -19.65 15.91 -4.43
N VAL A 519 -20.80 16.59 -4.35
CA VAL A 519 -21.12 17.72 -5.26
C VAL A 519 -20.20 18.92 -4.99
N GLU A 520 -19.79 19.16 -3.75
CA GLU A 520 -18.87 20.23 -3.38
C GLU A 520 -17.45 19.94 -3.87
N ALA A 521 -16.94 18.74 -3.62
CA ALA A 521 -15.64 18.30 -4.10
C ALA A 521 -15.52 18.33 -5.64
N ALA A 522 -16.57 18.01 -6.37
CA ALA A 522 -16.59 18.07 -7.83
C ALA A 522 -16.62 19.50 -8.41
N ARG A 523 -16.69 20.55 -7.59
CA ARG A 523 -16.62 21.96 -8.01
C ARG A 523 -15.21 22.54 -7.94
N THR A 524 -14.35 21.96 -7.12
CA THR A 524 -12.93 22.31 -6.97
C THR A 524 -12.08 21.61 -8.02
#